data_9c9a94c48c476268c5b7a689a5e87072
#
_entry.id   9c9a94c48c476268c5b7a689a5e87072
#
_cell.length_a   1.000
_cell.length_b   1.000
_cell.length_c   1.000
_cell.angle_alpha   90.00
_cell.angle_beta   90.00
_cell.angle_gamma   90.00
#
_symmetry.space_group_name_H-M   'P 1'
#
loop_
_entity.id
_entity.type
_entity.pdbx_description
1 polymer ?
#
loop_
_entity_poly.entity_id
_entity_poly.type
_entity_poly.pdbx_seq_one_letter_code
_entity_poly.pdbx_strand_id
1 'polypeptide(L)'
;MSNKKFVIFYFFLFGVFVYSLIGLLGILDFNKNKNNLFKTKDNLDFHQKFSKKIHHLRDSNRWGKKKNDYLYSQIGKSKNGTQILLQGDSWMEQVLEINSSFSLFKDFSEIKNLNIINAGITSFSPTLMNLQYQILKENFGIKPETLVIYIDQTDIGDEICRYNPSKVFNNNTLVGVKKESFTNKIYDYTKIYSYSEINFISNFPLKFIKLANFKIKYFFIRSYNRFHEIVEVGWKNRGSVKCRFSEIQKYLFDLDKNSKDIFINSIKNYLKVLEEDKNIKNILLITFPHFLHLKGEYNVNVSFLIDDLLEINNFYKISHLNFSKLDFSKINYENIYIDGDPSSHLNNEYHSELFVKGIIKKIEQIKKK
;
A
#
# COMPACT_ATOMS: atom_id res chain seq x y z
N MET A 1 20.87 5.81 59.87
CA MET A 1 19.91 6.27 58.83
C MET A 1 18.57 5.61 59.14
N SER A 2 17.45 6.34 59.12
CA SER A 2 16.16 5.72 59.40
C SER A 2 15.80 4.72 58.28
N ASN A 3 15.11 3.63 58.57
CA ASN A 3 14.70 2.61 57.61
C ASN A 3 14.00 3.21 56.39
N LYS A 4 13.30 4.34 56.53
CA LYS A 4 12.66 5.06 55.44
C LYS A 4 13.67 5.63 54.42
N LYS A 5 14.81 6.15 54.85
CA LYS A 5 15.85 6.68 53.95
C LYS A 5 16.53 5.56 53.17
N PHE A 6 16.68 4.37 53.77
CA PHE A 6 17.20 3.18 53.09
C PHE A 6 16.27 2.70 52.02
N VAL A 7 14.99 2.61 52.30
CA VAL A 7 13.95 2.21 51.31
C VAL A 7 13.91 3.18 50.13
N ILE A 8 13.91 4.49 50.38
CA ILE A 8 13.91 5.51 49.29
C ILE A 8 15.18 5.37 48.44
N PHE A 9 16.33 5.13 49.06
CA PHE A 9 17.58 4.95 48.32
C PHE A 9 17.56 3.72 47.37
N TYR A 10 17.03 2.58 47.88
CA TYR A 10 16.88 1.39 47.02
C TYR A 10 15.90 1.60 45.89
N PHE A 11 14.77 2.27 46.11
CA PHE A 11 13.84 2.63 45.03
C PHE A 11 14.47 3.55 43.99
N PHE A 12 15.27 4.50 44.41
CA PHE A 12 16.02 5.37 43.54
C PHE A 12 17.03 4.57 42.67
N LEU A 13 17.84 3.71 43.31
CA LEU A 13 18.79 2.85 42.60
C LEU A 13 18.10 1.90 41.61
N PHE A 14 16.98 1.30 42.00
CA PHE A 14 16.17 0.46 41.14
C PHE A 14 15.63 1.26 39.96
N GLY A 15 15.13 2.47 40.19
CA GLY A 15 14.69 3.38 39.11
C GLY A 15 15.79 3.73 38.11
N VAL A 16 17.00 4.04 38.62
CA VAL A 16 18.16 4.31 37.77
C VAL A 16 18.57 3.06 36.96
N PHE A 17 18.55 1.90 37.58
CA PHE A 17 18.85 0.62 36.92
C PHE A 17 17.85 0.33 35.79
N VAL A 18 16.55 0.41 36.07
CA VAL A 18 15.49 0.20 35.08
C VAL A 18 15.60 1.20 33.91
N TYR A 19 15.82 2.48 34.24
CA TYR A 19 16.02 3.52 33.25
C TYR A 19 17.23 3.23 32.34
N SER A 20 18.35 2.81 32.91
CA SER A 20 19.56 2.45 32.18
C SER A 20 19.33 1.23 31.26
N LEU A 21 18.60 0.23 31.77
CA LEU A 21 18.23 -0.96 30.97
C LEU A 21 17.36 -0.59 29.78
N ILE A 22 16.35 0.28 29.97
CA ILE A 22 15.50 0.79 28.89
C ILE A 22 16.34 1.55 27.86
N GLY A 23 17.31 2.36 28.31
CA GLY A 23 18.23 3.07 27.44
C GLY A 23 19.10 2.13 26.59
N LEU A 24 19.63 1.07 27.20
CA LEU A 24 20.42 0.04 26.52
C LEU A 24 19.59 -0.70 25.47
N LEU A 25 18.40 -1.14 25.82
CA LEU A 25 17.45 -1.75 24.87
C LEU A 25 17.10 -0.78 23.73
N GLY A 26 16.98 0.52 24.05
CA GLY A 26 16.80 1.57 23.06
C GLY A 26 17.96 1.66 22.07
N ILE A 27 19.21 1.56 22.54
CA ILE A 27 20.41 1.56 21.70
C ILE A 27 20.44 0.34 20.77
N LEU A 28 20.15 -0.84 21.30
CA LEU A 28 20.14 -2.08 20.53
C LEU A 28 19.08 -2.01 19.40
N ASP A 29 17.89 -1.58 19.73
CA ASP A 29 16.79 -1.39 18.79
C ASP A 29 17.11 -0.31 17.73
N PHE A 30 17.67 0.83 18.16
CA PHE A 30 18.11 1.90 17.26
C PHE A 30 19.19 1.41 16.30
N ASN A 31 20.20 0.69 16.80
CA ASN A 31 21.29 0.19 15.96
C ASN A 31 20.79 -0.87 14.96
N LYS A 32 19.86 -1.75 15.39
CA LYS A 32 19.22 -2.74 14.52
C LYS A 32 18.41 -2.06 13.41
N ASN A 33 17.66 -1.01 13.73
CA ASN A 33 16.76 -0.33 12.81
C ASN A 33 17.42 0.85 12.06
N LYS A 34 18.56 1.37 12.54
CA LYS A 34 19.29 2.49 11.93
C LYS A 34 19.60 2.27 10.45
N ASN A 35 19.95 1.05 10.06
CA ASN A 35 20.26 0.71 8.66
C ASN A 35 19.01 0.58 7.79
N ASN A 36 17.84 0.41 8.42
CA ASN A 36 16.53 0.33 7.76
C ASN A 36 15.80 1.69 7.74
N LEU A 37 16.32 2.66 8.50
CA LEU A 37 15.83 4.03 8.46
C LEU A 37 16.37 4.70 7.19
N PHE A 38 15.65 5.70 6.71
CA PHE A 38 16.02 6.44 5.50
C PHE A 38 17.52 6.73 5.45
N LYS A 39 18.21 6.06 4.53
CA LYS A 39 19.68 6.11 4.42
C LYS A 39 20.22 7.49 4.09
N THR A 40 19.36 8.37 3.56
CA THR A 40 19.76 9.74 3.16
C THR A 40 18.65 10.73 3.48
N LYS A 41 19.03 12.00 3.66
CA LYS A 41 18.08 13.11 3.79
C LYS A 41 17.13 13.17 2.60
N ASP A 42 17.64 12.93 1.39
CA ASP A 42 16.86 12.97 0.15
C ASP A 42 15.71 11.95 0.14
N ASN A 43 15.94 10.76 0.72
CA ASN A 43 14.89 9.75 0.82
C ASN A 43 13.80 10.16 1.81
N LEU A 44 14.19 10.79 2.92
CA LEU A 44 13.23 11.30 3.89
C LEU A 44 12.41 12.46 3.30
N ASP A 45 13.06 13.43 2.66
CA ASP A 45 12.39 14.56 2.04
C ASP A 45 11.43 14.10 0.94
N PHE A 46 11.85 13.11 0.13
CA PHE A 46 11.01 12.45 -0.85
C PHE A 46 9.76 11.83 -0.22
N HIS A 47 9.96 11.02 0.81
CA HIS A 47 8.86 10.37 1.50
C HIS A 47 7.89 11.40 2.12
N GLN A 48 8.41 12.42 2.81
CA GLN A 48 7.59 13.46 3.42
C GLN A 48 6.80 14.27 2.38
N LYS A 49 7.40 14.54 1.22
CA LYS A 49 6.76 15.28 0.13
C LYS A 49 5.53 14.54 -0.41
N PHE A 50 5.67 13.23 -0.69
CA PHE A 50 4.64 12.49 -1.41
C PHE A 50 3.64 11.79 -0.48
N SER A 51 4.04 11.28 0.69
CA SER A 51 3.12 10.66 1.64
C SER A 51 2.04 11.61 2.18
N LYS A 52 2.30 12.92 2.17
CA LYS A 52 1.30 13.93 2.52
C LYS A 52 0.18 14.06 1.49
N LYS A 53 0.45 13.71 0.22
CA LYS A 53 -0.51 13.78 -0.89
C LYS A 53 -1.29 12.50 -1.09
N ILE A 54 -0.61 11.34 -1.01
CA ILE A 54 -1.17 10.03 -1.35
C ILE A 54 -1.24 9.07 -0.16
N HIS A 55 -1.53 9.58 1.02
CA HIS A 55 -1.73 8.81 2.23
C HIS A 55 -0.48 8.02 2.70
N HIS A 56 0.06 7.10 1.90
CA HIS A 56 1.25 6.31 2.20
C HIS A 56 2.06 6.00 0.93
N LEU A 57 3.26 5.50 1.12
CA LEU A 57 4.16 5.01 0.10
C LEU A 57 4.54 3.55 0.42
N ARG A 58 5.21 2.87 -0.51
CA ARG A 58 5.76 1.53 -0.26
C ARG A 58 6.61 1.50 1.00
N ASP A 59 6.60 0.36 1.69
CA ASP A 59 7.43 0.18 2.89
C ASP A 59 8.93 0.21 2.53
N SER A 60 9.66 1.10 3.19
CA SER A 60 11.11 1.24 3.01
C SER A 60 11.91 -0.02 3.32
N ASN A 61 11.39 -0.89 4.17
CA ASN A 61 12.06 -2.13 4.55
C ASN A 61 12.05 -3.17 3.42
N ARG A 62 11.04 -3.13 2.54
CA ARG A 62 10.93 -4.06 1.41
C ARG A 62 11.74 -3.61 0.20
N TRP A 63 11.69 -2.30 -0.13
CA TRP A 63 12.11 -1.81 -1.45
C TRP A 63 13.15 -0.69 -1.43
N GLY A 64 13.48 -0.11 -0.30
CA GLY A 64 14.21 1.13 -0.12
C GLY A 64 15.67 1.17 -0.61
N LYS A 65 15.98 0.58 -1.76
CA LYS A 65 17.31 0.67 -2.39
C LYS A 65 17.51 2.03 -3.05
N LYS A 66 16.46 2.58 -3.70
CA LYS A 66 16.45 3.89 -4.37
C LYS A 66 15.25 4.70 -3.91
N LYS A 67 15.37 6.03 -3.86
CA LYS A 67 14.27 6.90 -3.42
C LYS A 67 12.98 6.73 -4.23
N ASN A 68 13.08 6.45 -5.52
CA ASN A 68 11.91 6.26 -6.38
C ASN A 68 11.16 4.96 -6.06
N ASP A 69 11.82 3.94 -5.49
CA ASP A 69 11.22 2.64 -5.18
C ASP A 69 10.06 2.77 -4.19
N TYR A 70 9.98 3.86 -3.42
CA TYR A 70 8.84 4.17 -2.56
C TYR A 70 7.55 4.47 -3.35
N LEU A 71 7.66 4.89 -4.59
CA LEU A 71 6.52 5.30 -5.42
C LEU A 71 6.36 4.43 -6.65
N TYR A 72 7.47 4.04 -7.28
CA TYR A 72 7.50 3.18 -8.46
C TYR A 72 8.87 2.53 -8.64
N SER A 73 8.92 1.39 -9.32
CA SER A 73 10.15 0.69 -9.67
C SER A 73 10.20 0.38 -11.17
N GLN A 74 11.38 0.50 -11.77
CA GLN A 74 11.60 0.13 -13.15
C GLN A 74 11.87 -1.38 -13.23
N ILE A 75 11.05 -2.13 -13.98
CA ILE A 75 11.27 -3.57 -14.24
C ILE A 75 12.17 -3.75 -15.44
N GLY A 76 11.82 -3.14 -16.56
CA GLY A 76 12.60 -3.18 -17.79
C GLY A 76 12.81 -1.77 -18.34
N LYS A 77 13.95 -1.52 -18.99
CA LYS A 77 14.29 -0.22 -19.55
C LYS A 77 14.86 -0.37 -20.94
N SER A 78 14.16 0.18 -21.93
CA SER A 78 14.67 0.36 -23.27
C SER A 78 14.85 1.84 -23.60
N LYS A 79 15.90 2.19 -24.35
CA LYS A 79 16.18 3.60 -24.74
C LYS A 79 15.03 4.26 -25.49
N ASN A 80 14.36 3.51 -26.36
CA ASN A 80 13.30 4.02 -27.26
C ASN A 80 12.00 3.20 -27.10
N GLY A 81 11.86 2.48 -25.98
CA GLY A 81 10.73 1.59 -25.80
C GLY A 81 9.45 2.30 -25.40
N THR A 82 8.34 1.80 -25.90
CA THR A 82 7.00 2.19 -25.46
C THR A 82 6.85 2.01 -23.95
N GLN A 83 6.32 3.00 -23.28
CA GLN A 83 6.19 2.96 -21.81
C GLN A 83 4.87 2.30 -21.41
N ILE A 84 4.96 1.31 -20.52
CA ILE A 84 3.84 0.65 -19.85
C ILE A 84 3.93 0.94 -18.36
N LEU A 85 2.83 1.42 -17.77
CA LEU A 85 2.71 1.63 -16.34
C LEU A 85 1.76 0.58 -15.75
N LEU A 86 2.24 -0.15 -14.75
CA LEU A 86 1.46 -1.08 -13.96
C LEU A 86 1.08 -0.40 -12.65
N GLN A 87 -0.22 -0.27 -12.38
CA GLN A 87 -0.76 0.26 -11.12
C GLN A 87 -1.71 -0.74 -10.49
N GLY A 88 -1.84 -0.66 -9.19
CA GLY A 88 -2.70 -1.51 -8.38
C GLY A 88 -2.25 -1.49 -6.92
N ASP A 89 -2.77 -2.41 -6.19
CA ASP A 89 -2.49 -2.64 -4.77
C ASP A 89 -1.33 -3.63 -4.53
N SER A 90 -1.44 -4.43 -3.46
CA SER A 90 -0.47 -5.47 -3.07
C SER A 90 -0.25 -6.53 -4.14
N TRP A 91 -1.25 -6.88 -4.93
CA TRP A 91 -1.10 -7.85 -6.02
C TRP A 91 -0.13 -7.36 -7.10
N MET A 92 -0.24 -6.10 -7.46
CA MET A 92 0.68 -5.51 -8.43
C MET A 92 2.06 -5.24 -7.80
N GLU A 93 2.12 -4.95 -6.50
CA GLU A 93 3.39 -4.84 -5.75
C GLU A 93 4.13 -6.17 -5.70
N GLN A 94 3.43 -7.32 -5.56
CA GLN A 94 3.99 -8.67 -5.56
C GLN A 94 4.74 -9.03 -6.84
N VAL A 95 4.45 -8.39 -7.97
CA VAL A 95 5.25 -8.54 -9.20
C VAL A 95 6.74 -8.28 -8.94
N LEU A 96 7.06 -7.38 -8.00
CA LEU A 96 8.45 -7.07 -7.64
C LEU A 96 9.03 -8.05 -6.62
N GLU A 97 8.19 -8.75 -5.87
CA GLU A 97 8.57 -9.68 -4.80
C GLU A 97 8.80 -11.09 -5.31
N ILE A 98 7.99 -11.51 -6.28
CA ILE A 98 8.00 -12.86 -6.82
C ILE A 98 8.97 -12.89 -8.02
N ASN A 99 10.12 -13.54 -7.83
CA ASN A 99 11.19 -13.55 -8.83
C ASN A 99 10.71 -14.04 -10.22
N SER A 100 9.85 -15.05 -10.28
CA SER A 100 9.29 -15.55 -11.55
C SER A 100 8.41 -14.51 -12.24
N SER A 101 7.54 -13.81 -11.50
CA SER A 101 6.70 -12.74 -12.02
C SER A 101 7.51 -11.54 -12.51
N PHE A 102 8.54 -11.15 -11.74
CA PHE A 102 9.46 -10.11 -12.15
C PHE A 102 10.21 -10.46 -13.42
N SER A 103 10.73 -11.70 -13.51
CA SER A 103 11.45 -12.18 -14.69
C SER A 103 10.58 -12.22 -15.94
N LEU A 104 9.32 -12.67 -15.84
CA LEU A 104 8.38 -12.66 -16.96
C LEU A 104 8.17 -11.26 -17.54
N PHE A 105 7.94 -10.26 -16.70
CA PHE A 105 7.81 -8.88 -17.18
C PHE A 105 9.13 -8.31 -17.70
N LYS A 106 10.26 -8.67 -17.10
CA LYS A 106 11.58 -8.24 -17.57
C LYS A 106 11.87 -8.81 -18.96
N ASP A 107 11.68 -10.12 -19.15
CA ASP A 107 11.88 -10.80 -20.46
C ASP A 107 10.92 -10.23 -21.51
N PHE A 108 9.66 -10.00 -21.14
CA PHE A 108 8.68 -9.34 -22.02
C PHE A 108 9.13 -7.93 -22.42
N SER A 109 9.66 -7.16 -21.48
CA SER A 109 10.22 -5.84 -21.72
C SER A 109 11.38 -5.87 -22.73
N GLU A 110 12.30 -6.83 -22.55
CA GLU A 110 13.48 -6.98 -23.42
C GLU A 110 13.07 -7.44 -24.83
N ILE A 111 12.24 -8.50 -24.95
CA ILE A 111 11.81 -9.04 -26.22
C ILE A 111 11.00 -8.03 -27.07
N LYS A 112 10.14 -7.24 -26.41
CA LYS A 112 9.26 -6.30 -27.08
C LYS A 112 9.77 -4.85 -27.11
N ASN A 113 10.96 -4.62 -26.62
CA ASN A 113 11.57 -3.28 -26.53
C ASN A 113 10.65 -2.30 -25.78
N LEU A 114 10.27 -2.63 -24.53
CA LEU A 114 9.35 -1.86 -23.73
C LEU A 114 10.03 -1.22 -22.50
N ASN A 115 9.45 -0.13 -22.02
CA ASN A 115 9.75 0.42 -20.70
C ASN A 115 8.63 0.05 -19.74
N ILE A 116 8.85 -0.92 -18.86
CA ILE A 116 7.84 -1.36 -17.89
C ILE A 116 8.16 -0.77 -16.52
N ILE A 117 7.19 -0.03 -15.98
CA ILE A 117 7.25 0.62 -14.69
C ILE A 117 6.17 0.02 -13.80
N ASN A 118 6.55 -0.50 -12.63
CA ASN A 118 5.60 -0.97 -11.63
C ASN A 118 5.39 0.10 -10.56
N ALA A 119 4.16 0.53 -10.41
CA ALA A 119 3.70 1.47 -9.40
C ALA A 119 2.64 0.87 -8.45
N GLY A 120 2.53 -0.46 -8.37
CA GLY A 120 1.71 -1.16 -7.38
C GLY A 120 2.16 -0.82 -5.96
N ILE A 121 1.23 -0.51 -5.07
CA ILE A 121 1.47 -0.20 -3.66
C ILE A 121 0.34 -0.81 -2.84
N THR A 122 0.69 -1.62 -1.85
CA THR A 122 -0.27 -2.27 -0.95
C THR A 122 -1.40 -1.34 -0.50
N SER A 123 -2.63 -1.83 -0.56
CA SER A 123 -3.87 -1.11 -0.20
C SER A 123 -4.18 0.15 -1.05
N PHE A 124 -3.55 0.35 -2.21
CA PHE A 124 -3.98 1.42 -3.11
C PHE A 124 -5.33 1.06 -3.74
N SER A 125 -6.25 2.00 -3.72
CA SER A 125 -7.54 1.96 -4.40
C SER A 125 -7.58 2.99 -5.54
N PRO A 126 -8.61 3.03 -6.37
CA PRO A 126 -8.70 3.95 -7.52
C PRO A 126 -8.40 5.41 -7.21
N THR A 127 -8.81 5.92 -6.04
CA THR A 127 -8.49 7.30 -5.63
C THR A 127 -6.98 7.52 -5.48
N LEU A 128 -6.27 6.59 -4.82
CA LEU A 128 -4.81 6.72 -4.64
C LEU A 128 -4.05 6.46 -5.95
N MET A 129 -4.51 5.52 -6.77
CA MET A 129 -3.94 5.27 -8.10
C MET A 129 -4.03 6.51 -9.00
N ASN A 130 -5.18 7.22 -8.96
CA ASN A 130 -5.35 8.48 -9.69
C ASN A 130 -4.34 9.55 -9.24
N LEU A 131 -4.22 9.79 -7.94
CA LEU A 131 -3.26 10.75 -7.40
C LEU A 131 -1.81 10.36 -7.70
N GLN A 132 -1.49 9.08 -7.60
CA GLN A 132 -0.17 8.55 -7.95
C GLN A 132 0.13 8.77 -9.43
N TYR A 133 -0.81 8.49 -10.33
CA TYR A 133 -0.65 8.75 -11.75
C TYR A 133 -0.30 10.20 -12.05
N GLN A 134 -1.03 11.15 -11.46
CA GLN A 134 -0.76 12.58 -11.61
C GLN A 134 0.65 12.92 -11.11
N ILE A 135 1.05 12.43 -9.95
CA ILE A 135 2.41 12.63 -9.40
C ILE A 135 3.48 12.05 -10.33
N LEU A 136 3.27 10.84 -10.84
CA LEU A 136 4.22 10.18 -11.74
C LEU A 136 4.38 10.96 -13.04
N LYS A 137 3.30 11.47 -13.59
CA LYS A 137 3.29 12.30 -14.80
C LYS A 137 3.99 13.63 -14.58
N GLU A 138 3.60 14.37 -13.53
CA GLU A 138 4.05 15.74 -13.30
C GLU A 138 5.47 15.82 -12.74
N ASN A 139 5.81 14.96 -11.80
CA ASN A 139 7.06 15.06 -11.06
C ASN A 139 8.18 14.14 -11.61
N PHE A 140 7.82 13.11 -12.39
CA PHE A 140 8.79 12.14 -12.91
C PHE A 140 8.78 12.00 -14.42
N GLY A 141 7.88 12.73 -15.11
CA GLY A 141 7.79 12.70 -16.56
C GLY A 141 7.37 11.33 -17.12
N ILE A 142 6.68 10.50 -16.31
CA ILE A 142 6.17 9.20 -16.75
C ILE A 142 4.95 9.43 -17.61
N LYS A 143 5.03 9.02 -18.89
CA LYS A 143 3.99 9.22 -19.90
C LYS A 143 3.69 7.89 -20.60
N PRO A 144 2.97 6.97 -19.95
CA PRO A 144 2.71 5.66 -20.53
C PRO A 144 1.79 5.74 -21.74
N GLU A 145 2.05 4.91 -22.73
CA GLU A 145 1.11 4.66 -23.81
C GLU A 145 0.07 3.60 -23.45
N THR A 146 0.45 2.68 -22.58
CA THR A 146 -0.43 1.64 -22.04
C THR A 146 -0.41 1.68 -20.52
N LEU A 147 -1.59 1.75 -19.94
CA LEU A 147 -1.79 1.66 -18.49
C LEU A 147 -2.45 0.34 -18.16
N VAL A 148 -1.89 -0.38 -17.21
CA VAL A 148 -2.43 -1.63 -16.67
C VAL A 148 -2.81 -1.36 -15.21
N ILE A 149 -4.09 -1.52 -14.91
CA ILE A 149 -4.66 -1.19 -13.60
C ILE A 149 -5.29 -2.45 -13.03
N TYR A 150 -4.75 -2.93 -11.93
CA TYR A 150 -5.39 -3.97 -11.14
C TYR A 150 -6.28 -3.35 -10.07
N ILE A 151 -7.52 -3.78 -10.02
CA ILE A 151 -8.50 -3.40 -9.00
C ILE A 151 -8.87 -4.65 -8.21
N ASP A 152 -8.45 -4.67 -6.95
CA ASP A 152 -8.70 -5.78 -6.05
C ASP A 152 -10.14 -5.77 -5.52
N GLN A 153 -10.60 -6.93 -5.05
CA GLN A 153 -11.91 -7.06 -4.42
C GLN A 153 -11.98 -6.23 -3.12
N THR A 154 -10.87 -6.10 -2.39
CA THR A 154 -10.80 -5.34 -1.13
C THR A 154 -10.71 -3.83 -1.34
N ASP A 155 -10.37 -3.36 -2.55
CA ASP A 155 -10.30 -1.93 -2.88
C ASP A 155 -11.63 -1.19 -2.64
N ILE A 156 -12.76 -1.89 -2.73
CA ILE A 156 -14.07 -1.33 -2.42
C ILE A 156 -14.13 -0.84 -0.97
N GLY A 157 -13.66 -1.65 -0.04
CA GLY A 157 -13.63 -1.29 1.38
C GLY A 157 -12.54 -0.26 1.70
N ASP A 158 -11.37 -0.35 1.06
CA ASP A 158 -10.31 0.63 1.20
C ASP A 158 -10.77 2.01 0.71
N GLU A 159 -11.44 2.09 -0.42
CA GLU A 159 -11.97 3.33 -0.97
C GLU A 159 -13.00 3.96 -0.04
N ILE A 160 -13.99 3.19 0.41
CA ILE A 160 -15.12 3.70 1.19
C ILE A 160 -14.67 4.06 2.61
N CYS A 161 -13.96 3.16 3.26
CA CYS A 161 -13.62 3.25 4.67
C CYS A 161 -12.39 4.14 4.91
N ARG A 162 -11.30 3.91 4.18
CA ARG A 162 -10.01 4.57 4.43
C ARG A 162 -9.86 5.91 3.73
N TYR A 163 -10.18 5.96 2.43
CA TYR A 163 -9.76 7.10 1.62
C TYR A 163 -10.85 8.12 1.41
N ASN A 164 -12.10 7.71 1.20
CA ASN A 164 -13.18 8.64 0.97
C ASN A 164 -13.35 9.70 2.07
N PRO A 165 -13.28 9.37 3.38
CA PRO A 165 -13.39 10.35 4.46
C PRO A 165 -12.19 11.31 4.55
N SER A 166 -11.08 10.98 3.91
CA SER A 166 -9.79 11.68 4.01
C SER A 166 -9.39 12.42 2.74
N LYS A 167 -10.27 12.44 1.72
CA LYS A 167 -10.05 13.16 0.45
C LYS A 167 -9.92 14.67 0.69
N VAL A 168 -8.97 15.28 -0.01
CA VAL A 168 -8.71 16.72 0.00
C VAL A 168 -8.98 17.27 -1.39
N PHE A 169 -9.87 18.23 -1.49
CA PHE A 169 -10.21 18.90 -2.72
C PHE A 169 -9.72 20.34 -2.73
N ASN A 170 -9.31 20.83 -3.90
CA ASN A 170 -9.07 22.22 -4.20
C ASN A 170 -9.87 22.56 -5.45
N ASN A 171 -10.84 23.48 -5.35
CA ASN A 171 -11.74 23.84 -6.46
C ASN A 171 -12.33 22.60 -7.18
N ASN A 172 -12.92 21.70 -6.41
CA ASN A 172 -13.49 20.41 -6.86
C ASN A 172 -12.50 19.42 -7.48
N THR A 173 -11.21 19.74 -7.54
CA THR A 173 -10.16 18.83 -8.00
C THR A 173 -9.58 18.07 -6.81
N LEU A 174 -9.52 16.75 -6.90
CA LEU A 174 -8.87 15.92 -5.90
C LEU A 174 -7.35 16.19 -5.91
N VAL A 175 -6.82 16.73 -4.82
CA VAL A 175 -5.39 17.09 -4.69
C VAL A 175 -4.63 16.23 -3.69
N GLY A 176 -5.33 15.39 -2.94
CA GLY A 176 -4.69 14.50 -1.98
C GLY A 176 -5.67 13.68 -1.15
N VAL A 177 -5.10 12.72 -0.43
CA VAL A 177 -5.75 11.98 0.64
C VAL A 177 -4.90 12.13 1.88
N LYS A 178 -5.50 12.69 2.94
CA LYS A 178 -4.79 12.88 4.21
C LYS A 178 -4.54 11.54 4.86
N LYS A 179 -3.35 11.38 5.38
CA LYS A 179 -3.01 10.29 6.27
C LYS A 179 -3.86 10.41 7.55
N GLU A 180 -4.53 9.34 7.97
CA GLU A 180 -5.27 9.37 9.24
C GLU A 180 -4.34 9.68 10.41
N SER A 181 -4.73 10.67 11.23
CA SER A 181 -3.86 11.18 12.29
C SER A 181 -3.59 10.17 13.42
N PHE A 182 -4.48 9.20 13.60
CA PHE A 182 -4.45 8.31 14.76
C PHE A 182 -3.58 7.06 14.55
N THR A 183 -3.79 6.31 13.47
CA THR A 183 -2.99 5.11 13.14
C THR A 183 -1.54 5.45 12.81
N ASN A 184 -1.32 6.61 12.23
CA ASN A 184 -0.01 7.05 11.81
C ASN A 184 0.89 7.52 12.94
N LYS A 185 0.36 8.07 14.04
CA LYS A 185 1.19 8.40 15.20
C LYS A 185 1.84 7.17 15.82
N ILE A 186 1.17 6.02 15.82
CA ILE A 186 1.72 4.77 16.34
C ILE A 186 2.74 4.17 15.37
N TYR A 187 2.44 4.13 14.07
CA TYR A 187 3.36 3.62 13.06
C TYR A 187 4.57 4.53 12.86
N ASP A 188 4.38 5.84 12.88
CA ASP A 188 5.47 6.82 12.74
C ASP A 188 6.41 6.81 13.95
N TYR A 189 5.90 6.55 15.15
CA TYR A 189 6.75 6.43 16.35
C TYR A 189 7.61 5.15 16.37
N THR A 190 7.20 4.10 15.67
CA THR A 190 7.98 2.85 15.60
C THR A 190 8.97 2.81 14.46
N LYS A 191 8.78 3.62 13.41
CA LYS A 191 9.52 3.48 12.15
C LYS A 191 10.34 4.69 11.75
N ILE A 192 10.09 5.90 12.27
CA ILE A 192 10.67 7.12 11.70
C ILE A 192 11.25 8.02 12.79
N TYR A 193 12.51 7.84 13.09
CA TYR A 193 13.32 8.98 13.51
C TYR A 193 13.49 9.90 12.30
N SER A 194 13.23 11.20 12.44
CA SER A 194 13.60 12.16 11.41
C SER A 194 15.12 12.11 11.18
N TYR A 195 15.57 12.49 9.98
CA TYR A 195 17.03 12.51 9.71
C TYR A 195 17.79 13.34 10.75
N SER A 196 17.22 14.47 11.19
CA SER A 196 17.78 15.30 12.24
C SER A 196 17.86 14.58 13.59
N GLU A 197 16.83 13.80 13.94
CA GLU A 197 16.83 12.98 15.17
C GLU A 197 17.82 11.83 15.09
N ILE A 198 17.94 11.16 13.95
CA ILE A 198 18.96 10.11 13.73
C ILE A 198 20.34 10.68 13.87
N ASN A 199 20.62 11.80 13.21
CA ASN A 199 21.91 12.46 13.27
C ASN A 199 22.21 12.97 14.68
N PHE A 200 21.24 13.60 15.34
CA PHE A 200 21.36 14.04 16.71
C PHE A 200 21.63 12.88 17.68
N ILE A 201 20.83 11.79 17.60
CA ILE A 201 21.01 10.61 18.47
C ILE A 201 22.36 9.95 18.21
N SER A 202 22.80 9.85 16.93
CA SER A 202 24.06 9.22 16.56
C SER A 202 25.26 9.95 17.13
N ASN A 203 25.19 11.28 17.22
CA ASN A 203 26.28 12.15 17.67
C ASN A 203 26.15 12.57 19.15
N PHE A 204 25.06 12.21 19.82
CA PHE A 204 24.83 12.62 21.19
C PHE A 204 25.66 11.77 22.18
N PRO A 205 26.49 12.39 23.07
CA PRO A 205 27.39 11.64 23.97
C PRO A 205 26.61 10.73 24.96
N LEU A 206 25.41 11.14 25.36
CA LEU A 206 24.53 10.38 26.25
C LEU A 206 23.29 9.86 25.52
N LYS A 207 23.50 9.26 24.34
CA LYS A 207 22.39 8.76 23.49
C LYS A 207 21.46 7.78 24.21
N PHE A 208 21.92 7.06 25.22
CA PHE A 208 21.07 6.17 26.02
C PHE A 208 19.96 6.92 26.76
N ILE A 209 20.22 8.14 27.27
CA ILE A 209 19.23 8.97 27.97
C ILE A 209 18.10 9.36 26.97
N LYS A 210 18.50 9.79 25.77
CA LYS A 210 17.53 10.19 24.75
C LYS A 210 16.68 9.01 24.31
N LEU A 211 17.28 7.86 24.10
CA LEU A 211 16.59 6.65 23.70
C LEU A 211 15.73 6.05 24.81
N ALA A 212 16.18 6.14 26.07
CA ALA A 212 15.35 5.77 27.22
C ALA A 212 14.08 6.63 27.31
N ASN A 213 14.24 7.95 27.24
CA ASN A 213 13.11 8.89 27.24
C ASN A 213 12.16 8.63 26.07
N PHE A 214 12.71 8.35 24.89
CA PHE A 214 11.90 8.01 23.72
C PHE A 214 11.11 6.71 23.93
N LYS A 215 11.75 5.64 24.41
CA LYS A 215 11.09 4.36 24.72
C LYS A 215 10.01 4.49 25.78
N ILE A 216 10.27 5.25 26.84
CA ILE A 216 9.30 5.52 27.92
C ILE A 216 8.10 6.28 27.35
N LYS A 217 8.35 7.39 26.63
CA LYS A 217 7.29 8.16 25.98
C LYS A 217 6.46 7.29 25.03
N TYR A 218 7.14 6.47 24.22
CA TYR A 218 6.49 5.54 23.32
C TYR A 218 5.64 4.50 24.03
N PHE A 219 6.16 3.92 25.12
CA PHE A 219 5.41 2.97 25.94
C PHE A 219 4.12 3.59 26.50
N PHE A 220 4.19 4.82 27.04
CA PHE A 220 3.01 5.51 27.56
C PHE A 220 2.00 5.85 26.46
N ILE A 221 2.46 6.35 25.32
CA ILE A 221 1.58 6.64 24.18
C ILE A 221 0.90 5.36 23.68
N ARG A 222 1.66 4.27 23.55
CA ARG A 222 1.11 2.98 23.12
C ARG A 222 0.12 2.41 24.13
N SER A 223 0.45 2.51 25.42
CA SER A 223 -0.44 2.05 26.50
C SER A 223 -1.71 2.89 26.59
N TYR A 224 -1.59 4.22 26.47
CA TYR A 224 -2.74 5.12 26.42
C TYR A 224 -3.65 4.82 25.22
N ASN A 225 -3.07 4.69 24.02
CA ASN A 225 -3.83 4.39 22.82
C ASN A 225 -4.50 3.02 22.90
N ARG A 226 -3.81 2.03 23.47
CA ARG A 226 -4.37 0.68 23.69
C ARG A 226 -5.49 0.69 24.73
N PHE A 227 -5.36 1.49 25.79
CA PHE A 227 -6.41 1.69 26.79
C PHE A 227 -7.63 2.38 26.18
N HIS A 228 -7.43 3.46 25.44
CA HIS A 228 -8.47 4.20 24.74
C HIS A 228 -9.22 3.30 23.72
N GLU A 229 -8.48 2.50 22.97
CA GLU A 229 -9.01 1.50 22.05
C GLU A 229 -9.87 0.43 22.77
N ILE A 230 -9.45 -0.01 23.94
CA ILE A 230 -10.21 -0.97 24.77
C ILE A 230 -11.51 -0.32 25.29
N VAL A 231 -11.45 0.93 25.72
CA VAL A 231 -12.61 1.65 26.30
C VAL A 231 -13.62 2.01 25.20
N GLU A 232 -13.15 2.50 24.03
CA GLU A 232 -14.05 2.93 22.96
C GLU A 232 -14.65 1.76 22.12
N VAL A 233 -13.87 0.70 21.93
CA VAL A 233 -14.20 -0.37 20.96
C VAL A 233 -14.56 -1.68 21.63
N GLY A 234 -14.33 -1.78 22.94
CA GLY A 234 -14.52 -2.98 23.72
C GLY A 234 -13.38 -4.01 23.56
N TRP A 235 -13.26 -4.86 24.58
CA TRP A 235 -12.13 -5.80 24.73
C TRP A 235 -11.95 -6.79 23.57
N LYS A 236 -13.04 -7.12 22.85
CA LYS A 236 -13.04 -8.09 21.73
C LYS A 236 -12.56 -7.52 20.39
N ASN A 237 -12.54 -6.21 20.25
CA ASN A 237 -12.29 -5.52 18.99
C ASN A 237 -10.96 -4.73 19.00
N ARG A 238 -9.84 -5.39 19.30
CA ARG A 238 -8.53 -4.78 19.33
C ARG A 238 -7.98 -4.51 17.93
N GLY A 239 -7.69 -3.27 17.61
CA GLY A 239 -7.08 -2.82 16.36
C GLY A 239 -7.53 -1.41 16.01
N SER A 240 -6.89 -0.69 15.13
CA SER A 240 -7.29 0.69 14.82
C SER A 240 -8.79 0.78 14.56
N VAL A 241 -9.45 1.73 15.19
CA VAL A 241 -10.90 1.82 15.27
C VAL A 241 -11.57 2.03 13.92
N LYS A 242 -10.84 2.57 12.97
CA LYS A 242 -11.34 2.83 11.62
C LYS A 242 -10.66 1.92 10.60
N CYS A 243 -11.49 1.22 9.82
CA CYS A 243 -11.08 0.45 8.65
C CYS A 243 -10.18 -0.75 8.95
N ARG A 244 -10.60 -1.59 9.89
CA ARG A 244 -10.05 -2.93 10.04
C ARG A 244 -10.27 -3.74 8.78
N PHE A 245 -9.44 -4.74 8.57
CA PHE A 245 -9.61 -5.64 7.43
C PHE A 245 -11.02 -6.27 7.40
N SER A 246 -11.56 -6.67 8.55
CA SER A 246 -12.95 -7.15 8.66
C SER A 246 -14.01 -6.12 8.26
N GLU A 247 -13.76 -4.84 8.46
CA GLU A 247 -14.67 -3.77 8.02
C GLU A 247 -14.54 -3.46 6.54
N ILE A 248 -13.34 -3.67 5.98
CA ILE A 248 -13.10 -3.61 4.53
C ILE A 248 -13.85 -4.74 3.84
N GLN A 249 -13.73 -5.96 4.36
CA GLN A 249 -14.37 -7.15 3.79
C GLN A 249 -15.90 -7.12 3.89
N LYS A 250 -16.51 -6.43 4.86
CA LYS A 250 -17.96 -6.38 4.99
C LYS A 250 -18.69 -5.91 3.72
N TYR A 251 -18.05 -5.02 2.94
CA TYR A 251 -18.58 -4.53 1.67
C TYR A 251 -18.63 -5.58 0.56
N LEU A 252 -17.96 -6.72 0.75
CA LEU A 252 -18.05 -7.88 -0.15
C LEU A 252 -19.22 -8.80 0.17
N PHE A 253 -19.75 -8.73 1.41
CA PHE A 253 -20.99 -9.42 1.79
C PHE A 253 -22.22 -8.62 1.37
N ASP A 254 -22.21 -7.31 1.66
CA ASP A 254 -23.32 -6.41 1.38
C ASP A 254 -22.80 -5.02 1.04
N LEU A 255 -23.35 -4.46 -0.03
CA LEU A 255 -22.94 -3.16 -0.56
C LEU A 255 -24.16 -2.29 -0.78
N ASP A 256 -24.41 -1.38 0.15
CA ASP A 256 -25.47 -0.39 -0.01
C ASP A 256 -25.21 0.54 -1.21
N LYS A 257 -26.28 1.15 -1.70
CA LYS A 257 -26.25 2.00 -2.90
C LYS A 257 -25.25 3.16 -2.77
N ASN A 258 -25.18 3.83 -1.62
CA ASN A 258 -24.28 4.96 -1.42
C ASN A 258 -22.81 4.51 -1.46
N SER A 259 -22.49 3.40 -0.81
CA SER A 259 -21.17 2.79 -0.83
C SER A 259 -20.76 2.35 -2.25
N LYS A 260 -21.68 1.73 -3.00
CA LYS A 260 -21.48 1.40 -4.42
C LYS A 260 -21.17 2.65 -5.24
N ASP A 261 -21.96 3.71 -5.08
CA ASP A 261 -21.78 4.96 -5.82
C ASP A 261 -20.44 5.61 -5.51
N ILE A 262 -19.99 5.61 -4.25
CA ILE A 262 -18.66 6.13 -3.87
C ILE A 262 -17.55 5.38 -4.60
N PHE A 263 -17.57 4.05 -4.59
CA PHE A 263 -16.56 3.23 -5.23
C PHE A 263 -16.56 3.38 -6.75
N ILE A 264 -17.72 3.26 -7.38
CA ILE A 264 -17.87 3.40 -8.83
C ILE A 264 -17.45 4.79 -9.31
N ASN A 265 -17.82 5.85 -8.57
CA ASN A 265 -17.39 7.21 -8.90
C ASN A 265 -15.88 7.39 -8.77
N SER A 266 -15.21 6.71 -7.83
CA SER A 266 -13.74 6.78 -7.73
C SER A 266 -13.06 6.18 -8.96
N ILE A 267 -13.54 5.03 -9.45
CA ILE A 267 -13.07 4.41 -10.70
C ILE A 267 -13.35 5.32 -11.88
N LYS A 268 -14.60 5.77 -12.03
CA LYS A 268 -15.03 6.61 -13.13
C LYS A 268 -14.21 7.89 -13.25
N ASN A 269 -13.96 8.57 -12.13
CA ASN A 269 -13.15 9.78 -12.08
C ASN A 269 -11.69 9.50 -12.49
N TYR A 270 -11.14 8.37 -12.07
CA TYR A 270 -9.81 7.97 -12.46
C TYR A 270 -9.74 7.67 -13.97
N LEU A 271 -10.65 6.84 -14.49
CA LEU A 271 -10.68 6.49 -15.90
C LEU A 271 -10.88 7.72 -16.79
N LYS A 272 -11.69 8.70 -16.37
CA LYS A 272 -11.85 9.97 -17.08
C LYS A 272 -10.54 10.73 -17.21
N VAL A 273 -9.76 10.85 -16.12
CA VAL A 273 -8.44 11.49 -16.17
C VAL A 273 -7.50 10.78 -17.15
N LEU A 274 -7.57 9.46 -17.22
CA LEU A 274 -6.73 8.67 -18.12
C LEU A 274 -7.17 8.78 -19.58
N GLU A 275 -8.47 8.81 -19.85
CA GLU A 275 -8.99 8.98 -21.23
C GLU A 275 -8.69 10.35 -21.82
N GLU A 276 -8.70 11.38 -20.99
CA GLU A 276 -8.34 12.75 -21.38
C GLU A 276 -6.83 12.89 -21.66
N ASP A 277 -6.00 11.95 -21.18
CA ASP A 277 -4.56 11.99 -21.46
C ASP A 277 -4.25 11.48 -22.87
N LYS A 278 -3.71 12.41 -23.69
CA LYS A 278 -3.36 12.13 -25.11
C LYS A 278 -2.21 11.13 -25.27
N ASN A 279 -1.38 10.92 -24.24
CA ASN A 279 -0.30 9.95 -24.31
C ASN A 279 -0.82 8.52 -24.18
N ILE A 280 -1.93 8.32 -23.46
CA ILE A 280 -2.51 7.00 -23.22
C ILE A 280 -3.32 6.57 -24.45
N LYS A 281 -2.91 5.45 -25.03
CA LYS A 281 -3.59 4.80 -26.14
C LYS A 281 -4.48 3.65 -25.66
N ASN A 282 -4.02 2.94 -24.63
CA ASN A 282 -4.70 1.74 -24.13
C ASN A 282 -4.74 1.74 -22.60
N ILE A 283 -5.87 1.34 -22.03
CA ILE A 283 -6.07 1.09 -20.62
C ILE A 283 -6.54 -0.35 -20.46
N LEU A 284 -5.82 -1.13 -19.69
CA LEU A 284 -6.18 -2.50 -19.34
C LEU A 284 -6.57 -2.54 -17.87
N LEU A 285 -7.88 -2.64 -17.61
CA LEU A 285 -8.38 -2.97 -16.28
C LEU A 285 -8.26 -4.47 -16.04
N ILE A 286 -7.88 -4.86 -14.84
CA ILE A 286 -7.74 -6.25 -14.43
C ILE A 286 -8.46 -6.44 -13.11
N THR A 287 -9.20 -7.52 -13.00
CA THR A 287 -9.80 -7.96 -11.75
C THR A 287 -9.63 -9.47 -11.59
N PHE A 288 -9.48 -9.91 -10.35
CA PHE A 288 -9.39 -11.32 -10.00
C PHE A 288 -10.42 -11.64 -8.88
N PRO A 289 -11.06 -12.81 -8.86
CA PRO A 289 -11.99 -13.15 -7.80
C PRO A 289 -11.25 -13.34 -6.47
N HIS A 290 -11.87 -12.95 -5.37
CA HIS A 290 -11.42 -13.32 -4.04
C HIS A 290 -11.74 -14.80 -3.76
N PHE A 291 -10.91 -15.47 -2.95
CA PHE A 291 -11.11 -16.88 -2.58
C PHE A 291 -12.53 -17.17 -2.05
N LEU A 292 -13.10 -16.27 -1.24
CA LEU A 292 -14.43 -16.42 -0.68
C LEU A 292 -15.55 -16.22 -1.70
N HIS A 293 -15.30 -15.56 -2.85
CA HIS A 293 -16.24 -15.58 -3.97
C HIS A 293 -16.34 -16.97 -4.60
N LEU A 294 -15.20 -17.65 -4.75
CA LEU A 294 -15.18 -19.01 -5.31
C LEU A 294 -15.86 -20.02 -4.38
N LYS A 295 -15.88 -19.75 -3.08
CA LYS A 295 -16.64 -20.51 -2.08
C LYS A 295 -18.11 -20.14 -2.01
N GLY A 296 -18.57 -19.09 -2.69
CA GLY A 296 -19.93 -18.60 -2.59
C GLY A 296 -20.26 -17.86 -1.29
N GLU A 297 -19.22 -17.44 -0.53
CA GLU A 297 -19.42 -16.73 0.74
C GLU A 297 -19.57 -15.21 0.55
N TYR A 298 -19.00 -14.62 -0.52
CA TYR A 298 -19.13 -13.22 -0.85
C TYR A 298 -20.14 -13.01 -1.98
N ASN A 299 -21.00 -11.99 -1.81
CA ASN A 299 -22.08 -11.66 -2.76
C ASN A 299 -21.69 -10.56 -3.74
N VAL A 300 -20.79 -9.67 -3.34
CA VAL A 300 -20.37 -8.51 -4.12
C VAL A 300 -19.05 -8.78 -4.82
N ASN A 301 -19.05 -8.77 -6.14
CA ASN A 301 -17.87 -9.01 -6.96
C ASN A 301 -17.52 -7.74 -7.75
N VAL A 302 -16.36 -7.17 -7.48
CA VAL A 302 -15.85 -5.96 -8.14
C VAL A 302 -15.74 -6.14 -9.66
N SER A 303 -15.46 -7.36 -10.12
CA SER A 303 -15.37 -7.64 -11.56
C SER A 303 -16.66 -7.34 -12.31
N PHE A 304 -17.82 -7.69 -11.72
CA PHE A 304 -19.12 -7.40 -12.33
C PHE A 304 -19.48 -5.92 -12.22
N LEU A 305 -19.10 -5.25 -11.11
CA LEU A 305 -19.29 -3.80 -10.97
C LEU A 305 -18.52 -3.03 -12.05
N ILE A 306 -17.36 -3.52 -12.42
CA ILE A 306 -16.54 -2.92 -13.51
C ILE A 306 -17.14 -3.24 -14.87
N ASP A 307 -17.59 -4.46 -15.12
CA ASP A 307 -18.27 -4.80 -16.38
C ASP A 307 -19.49 -3.90 -16.59
N ASP A 308 -20.37 -3.75 -15.56
CA ASP A 308 -21.52 -2.84 -15.59
C ASP A 308 -21.12 -1.38 -15.87
N LEU A 309 -20.04 -0.91 -15.21
CA LEU A 309 -19.52 0.45 -15.41
C LEU A 309 -19.09 0.68 -16.85
N LEU A 310 -18.40 -0.28 -17.45
CA LEU A 310 -17.90 -0.17 -18.81
C LEU A 310 -19.01 -0.26 -19.86
N GLU A 311 -20.05 -1.07 -19.61
CA GLU A 311 -21.20 -1.18 -20.47
C GLU A 311 -22.01 0.13 -20.54
N ILE A 312 -22.20 0.77 -19.38
CA ILE A 312 -22.96 2.04 -19.29
C ILE A 312 -22.19 3.23 -19.87
N ASN A 313 -20.85 3.24 -19.74
CA ASN A 313 -20.03 4.36 -20.16
C ASN A 313 -19.17 3.94 -21.37
N ASN A 314 -19.38 4.58 -22.51
CA ASN A 314 -18.67 4.29 -23.76
C ASN A 314 -17.18 4.69 -23.69
N PHE A 315 -16.40 3.99 -22.88
CA PHE A 315 -14.95 4.16 -22.85
C PHE A 315 -14.29 3.40 -24.00
N TYR A 316 -13.61 4.09 -24.90
CA TYR A 316 -13.06 3.48 -26.13
C TYR A 316 -11.60 3.03 -26.02
N LYS A 317 -10.84 3.54 -25.04
CA LYS A 317 -9.45 3.11 -24.78
C LYS A 317 -9.35 1.93 -23.83
N ILE A 318 -10.46 1.48 -23.24
CA ILE A 318 -10.47 0.55 -22.13
C ILE A 318 -10.77 -0.88 -22.57
N SER A 319 -10.00 -1.81 -22.05
CA SER A 319 -10.27 -3.26 -22.10
C SER A 319 -10.29 -3.81 -20.68
N HIS A 320 -11.15 -4.79 -20.42
CA HIS A 320 -11.21 -5.47 -19.13
C HIS A 320 -10.74 -6.93 -19.25
N LEU A 321 -9.77 -7.30 -18.43
CA LEU A 321 -9.34 -8.68 -18.20
C LEU A 321 -9.97 -9.17 -16.90
N ASN A 322 -11.16 -9.77 -17.03
CA ASN A 322 -11.94 -10.27 -15.92
C ASN A 322 -11.62 -11.75 -15.70
N PHE A 323 -10.77 -12.04 -14.70
CA PHE A 323 -10.44 -13.41 -14.34
C PHE A 323 -11.59 -14.17 -13.67
N SER A 324 -12.64 -13.48 -13.18
CA SER A 324 -13.84 -14.18 -12.66
C SER A 324 -14.60 -14.96 -13.75
N LYS A 325 -14.30 -14.71 -15.04
CA LYS A 325 -14.87 -15.46 -16.16
C LYS A 325 -14.13 -16.76 -16.50
N LEU A 326 -13.04 -17.06 -15.78
CA LEU A 326 -12.33 -18.33 -15.94
C LEU A 326 -13.15 -19.47 -15.34
N ASP A 327 -13.02 -20.64 -15.95
CA ASP A 327 -13.64 -21.86 -15.45
C ASP A 327 -12.78 -22.46 -14.32
N PHE A 328 -13.05 -22.02 -13.09
CA PHE A 328 -12.37 -22.51 -11.90
C PHE A 328 -12.79 -23.93 -11.50
N SER A 329 -13.82 -24.53 -12.14
CA SER A 329 -14.21 -25.91 -11.85
C SER A 329 -13.11 -26.94 -12.21
N LYS A 330 -12.22 -26.56 -13.14
CA LYS A 330 -11.11 -27.39 -13.63
C LYS A 330 -9.81 -27.17 -12.84
N ILE A 331 -9.79 -26.21 -11.93
CA ILE A 331 -8.61 -25.84 -11.16
C ILE A 331 -8.97 -26.04 -9.68
N ASN A 332 -8.12 -26.75 -8.94
CA ASN A 332 -8.29 -26.76 -7.49
C ASN A 332 -7.95 -25.38 -6.92
N TYR A 333 -8.99 -24.53 -6.78
CA TYR A 333 -8.82 -23.14 -6.36
C TYR A 333 -8.24 -22.99 -4.95
N GLU A 334 -8.34 -24.02 -4.10
CA GLU A 334 -7.71 -24.00 -2.76
C GLU A 334 -6.18 -23.92 -2.85
N ASN A 335 -5.59 -24.46 -3.93
CA ASN A 335 -4.15 -24.40 -4.15
C ASN A 335 -3.68 -23.13 -4.85
N ILE A 336 -4.59 -22.30 -5.36
CA ILE A 336 -4.25 -21.08 -6.10
C ILE A 336 -3.80 -19.98 -5.15
N TYR A 337 -4.45 -19.87 -4.00
CA TYR A 337 -4.25 -18.80 -3.03
C TYR A 337 -3.27 -19.19 -1.93
N ILE A 338 -2.69 -18.17 -1.28
CA ILE A 338 -1.88 -18.37 -0.08
C ILE A 338 -2.83 -18.76 1.06
N ASP A 339 -2.57 -19.89 1.70
CA ASP A 339 -3.38 -20.37 2.81
C ASP A 339 -3.41 -19.37 3.98
N GLY A 340 -4.60 -19.11 4.49
CA GLY A 340 -4.82 -18.16 5.59
C GLY A 340 -4.59 -16.69 5.25
N ASP A 341 -4.34 -16.34 3.98
CA ASP A 341 -4.23 -14.94 3.60
C ASP A 341 -5.61 -14.30 3.42
N PRO A 342 -5.98 -13.35 4.28
CA PRO A 342 -7.27 -12.71 4.22
C PRO A 342 -7.48 -11.83 2.98
N SER A 343 -6.40 -11.41 2.29
CA SER A 343 -6.45 -10.65 1.03
C SER A 343 -6.55 -11.55 -0.20
N SER A 344 -6.53 -12.87 -0.01
CA SER A 344 -6.58 -13.86 -1.08
C SER A 344 -5.52 -13.68 -2.17
N HIS A 345 -4.29 -13.33 -1.76
CA HIS A 345 -3.18 -13.29 -2.72
C HIS A 345 -2.93 -14.67 -3.31
N LEU A 346 -2.51 -14.70 -4.58
CA LEU A 346 -2.10 -15.92 -5.24
C LEU A 346 -0.76 -16.42 -4.67
N ASN A 347 -0.59 -17.71 -4.62
CA ASN A 347 0.74 -18.25 -4.39
C ASN A 347 1.69 -17.90 -5.55
N ASN A 348 3.00 -18.05 -5.34
CA ASN A 348 4.01 -17.56 -6.28
C ASN A 348 3.90 -18.18 -7.68
N GLU A 349 3.49 -19.43 -7.78
CA GLU A 349 3.34 -20.13 -9.04
C GLU A 349 2.17 -19.56 -9.84
N TYR A 350 0.99 -19.51 -9.25
CA TYR A 350 -0.21 -19.00 -9.94
C TYR A 350 -0.17 -17.50 -10.19
N HIS A 351 0.51 -16.75 -9.33
CA HIS A 351 0.75 -15.33 -9.61
C HIS A 351 1.55 -15.15 -10.91
N SER A 352 2.56 -15.99 -11.15
CA SER A 352 3.36 -15.92 -12.37
C SER A 352 2.61 -16.52 -13.57
N GLU A 353 2.10 -17.74 -13.43
CA GLU A 353 1.58 -18.54 -14.55
C GLU A 353 0.19 -18.10 -15.00
N LEU A 354 -0.66 -17.67 -14.06
CA LEU A 354 -2.02 -17.29 -14.37
C LEU A 354 -2.16 -15.76 -14.50
N PHE A 355 -1.78 -15.02 -13.46
CA PHE A 355 -1.98 -13.58 -13.38
C PHE A 355 -1.05 -12.83 -14.33
N VAL A 356 0.28 -12.96 -14.17
CA VAL A 356 1.26 -12.21 -14.97
C VAL A 356 1.24 -12.61 -16.44
N LYS A 357 1.23 -13.91 -16.76
CA LYS A 357 1.13 -14.36 -18.15
C LYS A 357 -0.19 -13.94 -18.80
N GLY A 358 -1.30 -13.96 -18.05
CA GLY A 358 -2.59 -13.45 -18.53
C GLY A 358 -2.52 -11.97 -18.92
N ILE A 359 -1.89 -11.15 -18.08
CA ILE A 359 -1.67 -9.71 -18.35
C ILE A 359 -0.82 -9.51 -19.62
N ILE A 360 0.33 -10.18 -19.71
CA ILE A 360 1.25 -10.08 -20.84
C ILE A 360 0.53 -10.45 -22.15
N LYS A 361 -0.18 -11.59 -22.15
CA LYS A 361 -0.97 -12.03 -23.32
C LYS A 361 -2.01 -10.99 -23.73
N LYS A 362 -2.68 -10.36 -22.76
CA LYS A 362 -3.69 -9.33 -23.05
C LYS A 362 -3.07 -8.05 -23.59
N ILE A 363 -1.92 -7.61 -23.07
CA ILE A 363 -1.17 -6.46 -23.61
C ILE A 363 -0.78 -6.72 -25.07
N GLU A 364 -0.30 -7.92 -25.41
CA GLU A 364 0.04 -8.27 -26.80
C GLU A 364 -1.18 -8.21 -27.75
N GLN A 365 -2.34 -8.64 -27.27
CA GLN A 365 -3.59 -8.58 -28.05
C GLN A 365 -4.02 -7.14 -28.34
N ILE A 366 -3.93 -6.28 -27.32
CA ILE A 366 -4.32 -4.86 -27.44
C ILE A 366 -3.38 -4.11 -28.40
N LYS A 367 -2.09 -4.42 -28.39
CA LYS A 367 -1.10 -3.76 -29.28
C LYS A 367 -1.17 -4.21 -30.75
N LYS A 368 -1.86 -5.30 -31.04
CA LYS A 368 -2.07 -5.78 -32.43
C LYS A 368 -3.30 -5.17 -33.09
N LYS A 369 -4.16 -4.55 -32.36
CA LYS A 369 -5.32 -3.79 -32.85
C LYS A 369 -4.95 -2.35 -33.13
#